data_e24da17c12d623bbcb23c0748e0d3bf4
#
_entry.id   e24da17c12d623bbcb23c0748e0d3bf4
#
_cell.length_a   1.000
_cell.length_b   1.000
_cell.length_c   1.000
_cell.angle_alpha   90.00
_cell.angle_beta   90.00
_cell.angle_gamma   90.00
#
_symmetry.space_group_name_H-M   'P 1'
#
loop_
_entity.id
_entity.type
_entity.pdbx_description
1 polymer ?
#
loop_
_entity_poly.entity_id
_entity_poly.type
_entity_poly.pdbx_seq_one_letter_code
_entity_poly.pdbx_strand_id
1 'polypeptide(L)'
;MDIWEANSISTALTPHPCDTNGQTICEGDSCGGTYSTTRYAGTCDPDGCDFNPFRMGNESFYGPGKMVDTKSKMTVVTQFITSDGTDTGSLKEIKRVYVQNGKVIANSASDVSGITGNSITSDFCTAQKKTFGDEDVFNKHGGLSGMGDALGEGMVLVMSLWDDHNSNMLWLDGEKYPTDAAASKAGVSRGTCSTDSGKPSTVESESGSAKVVFSNIKVGSIGSTFSA
;
A
#
# COMPACT_ATOMS: atom_id res chain seq x y z
N MET A 1 -2.38 -6.86 5.72
CA MET A 1 -3.14 -5.96 4.81
C MET A 1 -2.96 -4.52 5.24
N ASP A 2 -2.18 -3.77 4.50
CA ASP A 2 -1.96 -2.35 4.79
C ASP A 2 -2.94 -1.53 3.96
N ILE A 3 -4.06 -1.17 4.63
CA ILE A 3 -5.16 -0.45 3.98
C ILE A 3 -4.68 0.92 3.50
N TRP A 4 -3.87 1.60 4.28
CA TRP A 4 -3.37 2.93 3.94
C TRP A 4 -2.09 3.24 4.71
N GLU A 5 -0.98 3.26 4.01
CA GLU A 5 0.31 3.71 4.48
C GLU A 5 0.63 5.02 3.76
N ALA A 6 0.83 6.09 4.52
CA ALA A 6 0.98 7.39 3.89
C ALA A 6 1.68 8.40 4.79
N ASN A 7 2.29 9.37 4.14
CA ASN A 7 2.68 10.65 4.72
C ASN A 7 2.17 11.80 3.85
N SER A 8 2.70 12.99 4.01
CA SER A 8 2.26 14.15 3.21
C SER A 8 2.76 14.10 1.76
N ILE A 9 3.67 13.22 1.40
CA ILE A 9 4.33 13.17 0.09
C ILE A 9 3.83 11.99 -0.75
N SER A 10 3.63 10.82 -0.14
CA SER A 10 3.30 9.59 -0.85
C SER A 10 2.30 8.74 -0.09
N THR A 11 1.70 7.78 -0.77
CA THR A 11 0.75 6.81 -0.20
C THR A 11 0.85 5.47 -0.90
N ALA A 12 0.61 4.41 -0.14
CA ALA A 12 0.51 3.04 -0.64
C ALA A 12 -0.74 2.34 -0.11
N LEU A 13 -1.19 1.34 -0.86
CA LEU A 13 -2.23 0.37 -0.52
C LEU A 13 -1.64 -1.00 -0.83
N THR A 14 -1.46 -1.86 0.19
CA THR A 14 -0.64 -3.06 0.03
C THR A 14 -1.26 -4.28 0.70
N PRO A 15 -1.89 -5.20 -0.03
CA PRO A 15 -2.21 -6.53 0.50
C PRO A 15 -0.95 -7.40 0.61
N HIS A 16 -0.81 -8.09 1.75
CA HIS A 16 0.22 -9.08 2.05
C HIS A 16 -0.47 -10.40 2.41
N PRO A 17 -0.66 -11.32 1.47
CA PRO A 17 -1.21 -12.62 1.78
C PRO A 17 -0.22 -13.49 2.56
N CYS A 18 -0.76 -14.45 3.30
CA CYS A 18 -0.01 -15.43 4.07
C CYS A 18 -0.45 -16.85 3.69
N ASP A 19 0.36 -17.85 4.00
CA ASP A 19 0.01 -19.27 3.78
C ASP A 19 -1.13 -19.75 4.68
N THR A 20 -1.47 -18.97 5.70
CA THR A 20 -2.52 -19.28 6.67
C THR A 20 -3.56 -18.18 6.69
N ASN A 21 -4.84 -18.56 6.71
CA ASN A 21 -5.96 -17.61 6.65
C ASN A 21 -6.40 -17.12 8.04
N GLY A 22 -6.10 -17.86 9.10
CA GLY A 22 -6.45 -17.52 10.47
C GLY A 22 -5.33 -16.85 11.24
N GLN A 23 -5.62 -16.47 12.48
CA GLN A 23 -4.63 -15.91 13.39
C GLN A 23 -3.55 -16.96 13.73
N THR A 24 -2.30 -16.64 13.46
CA THR A 24 -1.14 -17.47 13.77
C THR A 24 -0.05 -16.65 14.45
N ILE A 25 0.85 -17.34 15.14
CA ILE A 25 2.05 -16.74 15.71
C ILE A 25 3.24 -17.15 14.85
N CYS A 26 4.03 -16.19 14.46
CA CYS A 26 5.32 -16.39 13.81
C CYS A 26 6.35 -15.50 14.52
N GLU A 27 7.64 -15.81 14.36
CA GLU A 27 8.73 -15.05 14.99
C GLU A 27 9.84 -14.77 13.94
N GLY A 28 10.31 -13.52 13.94
CA GLY A 28 11.41 -13.08 13.09
C GLY A 28 11.18 -13.39 11.61
N ASP A 29 12.15 -14.03 10.99
CA ASP A 29 12.13 -14.32 9.54
C ASP A 29 11.03 -15.29 9.12
N SER A 30 10.50 -16.10 10.06
CA SER A 30 9.37 -16.99 9.76
C SER A 30 8.08 -16.25 9.43
N CYS A 31 7.97 -14.97 9.79
CA CYS A 31 6.81 -14.13 9.50
C CYS A 31 6.76 -13.60 8.05
N GLY A 32 7.82 -13.70 7.31
CA GLY A 32 7.97 -13.10 5.99
C GLY A 32 9.25 -12.29 5.88
N GLY A 33 10.05 -12.34 6.94
CA GLY A 33 11.38 -11.77 7.02
C GLY A 33 11.41 -10.25 6.82
N THR A 34 12.46 -9.65 7.33
CA THR A 34 12.80 -8.28 7.02
C THR A 34 13.93 -8.25 6.00
N TYR A 35 15.14 -7.97 6.40
CA TYR A 35 16.30 -7.85 5.51
C TYR A 35 17.23 -9.07 5.61
N SER A 36 16.66 -10.27 5.73
CA SER A 36 17.43 -11.50 5.80
C SER A 36 17.60 -12.13 4.42
N THR A 37 18.53 -13.07 4.30
CA THR A 37 18.71 -13.90 3.10
C THR A 37 17.55 -14.85 2.85
N THR A 38 16.67 -15.02 3.84
CA THR A 38 15.46 -15.87 3.79
C THR A 38 14.17 -15.05 3.70
N ARG A 39 14.25 -13.77 3.34
CA ARG A 39 13.12 -12.83 3.28
C ARG A 39 11.85 -13.43 2.65
N TYR A 40 11.98 -14.17 1.58
CA TYR A 40 10.86 -14.75 0.83
C TYR A 40 10.48 -16.19 1.21
N ALA A 41 11.09 -16.71 2.27
CA ALA A 41 10.79 -18.06 2.77
C ALA A 41 9.81 -18.04 3.97
N GLY A 42 9.33 -16.88 4.38
CA GLY A 42 8.41 -16.75 5.52
C GLY A 42 6.96 -17.05 5.16
N THR A 43 6.12 -17.08 6.19
CA THR A 43 4.69 -17.41 6.10
C THR A 43 3.89 -16.36 5.32
N CYS A 44 4.32 -15.11 5.32
CA CYS A 44 3.62 -13.99 4.68
C CYS A 44 4.49 -13.34 3.60
N ASP A 45 3.85 -12.73 2.62
CA ASP A 45 4.52 -11.90 1.61
C ASP A 45 5.06 -10.62 2.25
N PRO A 46 6.40 -10.41 2.30
CA PRO A 46 6.98 -9.23 2.95
C PRO A 46 6.88 -7.96 2.10
N ASP A 47 6.69 -8.07 0.80
CA ASP A 47 6.65 -6.94 -0.12
C ASP A 47 5.22 -6.53 -0.48
N GLY A 48 4.29 -7.48 -0.50
CA GLY A 48 2.94 -7.26 -0.94
C GLY A 48 2.80 -6.93 -2.43
N CYS A 49 1.59 -6.63 -2.84
CA CYS A 49 1.28 -6.03 -4.13
C CYS A 49 0.89 -4.56 -3.89
N ASP A 50 1.84 -3.67 -3.88
CA ASP A 50 1.62 -2.27 -3.54
C ASP A 50 1.03 -1.45 -4.70
N PHE A 51 0.08 -0.59 -4.39
CA PHE A 51 -0.33 0.49 -5.28
C PHE A 51 0.08 1.84 -4.68
N ASN A 52 1.19 2.36 -5.12
CA ASN A 52 1.66 3.72 -4.84
C ASN A 52 1.53 4.53 -6.15
N PRO A 53 0.69 5.58 -6.20
CA PRO A 53 0.48 6.36 -7.43
C PRO A 53 1.76 6.94 -8.02
N PHE A 54 2.69 7.38 -7.18
CA PHE A 54 3.98 7.90 -7.63
C PHE A 54 4.83 6.80 -8.28
N ARG A 55 4.92 5.64 -7.64
CA ARG A 55 5.60 4.44 -8.19
C ARG A 55 4.99 4.00 -9.51
N MET A 56 3.66 4.19 -9.67
CA MET A 56 2.92 3.89 -10.89
C MET A 56 3.04 4.99 -11.95
N GLY A 57 3.91 5.99 -11.78
CA GLY A 57 4.22 7.03 -12.77
C GLY A 57 3.38 8.31 -12.64
N ASN A 58 2.36 8.36 -11.79
CA ASN A 58 1.57 9.58 -11.60
C ASN A 58 2.08 10.41 -10.42
N GLU A 59 3.10 11.20 -10.67
CA GLU A 59 3.74 12.06 -9.68
C GLU A 59 2.88 13.24 -9.22
N SER A 60 1.80 13.56 -9.95
CA SER A 60 0.91 14.70 -9.64
C SER A 60 -0.35 14.31 -8.89
N PHE A 61 -0.54 13.04 -8.56
CA PHE A 61 -1.78 12.56 -7.99
C PHE A 61 -1.94 12.89 -6.49
N TYR A 62 -0.94 12.57 -5.66
CA TYR A 62 -1.02 12.67 -4.21
C TYR A 62 0.12 13.51 -3.65
N GLY A 63 -0.18 14.46 -2.76
CA GLY A 63 0.83 15.31 -2.13
C GLY A 63 0.34 16.75 -1.93
N PRO A 64 1.19 17.63 -1.37
CA PRO A 64 0.84 19.03 -1.14
C PRO A 64 0.49 19.77 -2.44
N GLY A 65 -0.77 20.23 -2.55
CA GLY A 65 -1.25 20.98 -3.72
C GLY A 65 -1.47 20.13 -4.97
N LYS A 66 -1.47 18.78 -4.84
CA LYS A 66 -1.73 17.84 -5.94
C LYS A 66 -3.22 17.51 -6.04
N MET A 67 -3.60 16.56 -6.89
CA MET A 67 -5.00 16.16 -7.12
C MET A 67 -5.68 15.72 -5.81
N VAL A 68 -5.01 14.92 -5.01
CA VAL A 68 -5.34 14.66 -3.59
C VAL A 68 -4.38 15.52 -2.78
N ASP A 69 -4.88 16.67 -2.30
CA ASP A 69 -4.07 17.65 -1.59
C ASP A 69 -3.92 17.31 -0.11
N THR A 70 -2.73 16.86 0.26
CA THR A 70 -2.40 16.46 1.64
C THR A 70 -2.33 17.61 2.65
N LYS A 71 -2.42 18.86 2.21
CA LYS A 71 -2.58 20.02 3.12
C LYS A 71 -4.00 20.14 3.66
N SER A 72 -4.94 19.38 3.12
CA SER A 72 -6.35 19.46 3.45
C SER A 72 -6.89 18.10 3.87
N LYS A 73 -7.92 18.13 4.72
CA LYS A 73 -8.64 16.91 5.12
C LYS A 73 -9.16 16.17 3.90
N MET A 74 -9.02 14.85 3.91
CA MET A 74 -9.55 13.95 2.89
C MET A 74 -10.23 12.75 3.53
N THR A 75 -11.15 12.11 2.83
CA THR A 75 -11.67 10.79 3.16
C THR A 75 -10.96 9.75 2.31
N VAL A 76 -10.42 8.74 2.94
CA VAL A 76 -9.79 7.60 2.28
C VAL A 76 -10.79 6.46 2.28
N VAL A 77 -11.13 5.93 1.11
CA VAL A 77 -12.10 4.85 0.94
C VAL A 77 -11.40 3.65 0.32
N THR A 78 -11.53 2.50 0.97
CA THR A 78 -11.08 1.21 0.41
C THR A 78 -12.28 0.32 0.20
N GLN A 79 -12.41 -0.25 -0.98
CA GLN A 79 -13.49 -1.14 -1.36
C GLN A 79 -12.92 -2.52 -1.68
N PHE A 80 -13.44 -3.55 -1.01
CA PHE A 80 -13.12 -4.95 -1.27
C PHE A 80 -14.23 -5.53 -2.14
N ILE A 81 -13.91 -5.83 -3.40
CA ILE A 81 -14.88 -6.21 -4.42
C ILE A 81 -14.74 -7.70 -4.70
N THR A 82 -15.83 -8.43 -4.52
CA THR A 82 -15.92 -9.88 -4.77
C THR A 82 -16.36 -10.18 -6.20
N SER A 83 -16.14 -11.41 -6.64
CA SER A 83 -16.41 -11.85 -8.01
C SER A 83 -17.91 -11.84 -8.37
N ASP A 84 -18.78 -12.06 -7.38
CA ASP A 84 -20.22 -12.15 -7.54
C ASP A 84 -21.00 -11.01 -6.85
N GLY A 85 -20.30 -10.10 -6.20
CA GLY A 85 -20.90 -8.96 -5.48
C GLY A 85 -21.54 -9.33 -4.15
N THR A 86 -21.31 -10.52 -3.63
CA THR A 86 -21.78 -10.96 -2.30
C THR A 86 -20.66 -10.89 -1.26
N ASP A 87 -20.99 -10.90 0.01
CA ASP A 87 -20.02 -10.87 1.11
C ASP A 87 -19.23 -12.18 1.23
N THR A 88 -19.68 -13.25 0.57
CA THR A 88 -19.03 -14.57 0.58
C THR A 88 -18.34 -14.92 -0.74
N GLY A 89 -18.37 -14.02 -1.72
CA GLY A 89 -17.69 -14.21 -3.00
C GLY A 89 -16.18 -14.06 -2.87
N SER A 90 -15.44 -14.68 -3.80
CA SER A 90 -13.99 -14.55 -3.83
C SER A 90 -13.55 -13.11 -4.11
N LEU A 91 -12.60 -12.59 -3.34
CA LEU A 91 -12.04 -11.26 -3.56
C LEU A 91 -11.33 -11.19 -4.92
N LYS A 92 -11.73 -10.23 -5.75
CA LYS A 92 -11.15 -10.04 -7.10
C LYS A 92 -10.48 -8.69 -7.30
N GLU A 93 -10.85 -7.69 -6.50
CA GLU A 93 -10.32 -6.33 -6.64
C GLU A 93 -10.31 -5.61 -5.29
N ILE A 94 -9.24 -4.87 -5.00
CA ILE A 94 -9.19 -3.89 -3.91
C ILE A 94 -9.02 -2.52 -4.53
N LYS A 95 -10.02 -1.65 -4.33
CA LYS A 95 -10.11 -0.35 -4.98
C LYS A 95 -9.97 0.79 -3.98
N ARG A 96 -9.22 1.80 -4.36
CA ARG A 96 -9.05 3.05 -3.63
C ARG A 96 -9.86 4.17 -4.26
N VAL A 97 -10.50 4.95 -3.40
CA VAL A 97 -11.16 6.20 -3.78
C VAL A 97 -10.84 7.24 -2.71
N TYR A 98 -10.73 8.49 -3.09
CA TYR A 98 -10.63 9.62 -2.16
C TYR A 98 -11.85 10.51 -2.29
N VAL A 99 -12.25 11.17 -1.18
CA VAL A 99 -13.23 12.25 -1.24
C VAL A 99 -12.63 13.49 -0.62
N GLN A 100 -12.57 14.56 -1.37
CA GLN A 100 -12.01 15.83 -0.92
C GLN A 100 -12.77 17.00 -1.53
N ASN A 101 -13.10 18.00 -0.72
CA ASN A 101 -13.83 19.20 -1.13
C ASN A 101 -15.14 18.89 -1.89
N GLY A 102 -15.88 17.88 -1.42
CA GLY A 102 -17.15 17.46 -2.04
C GLY A 102 -16.97 16.75 -3.40
N LYS A 103 -15.78 16.28 -3.72
CA LYS A 103 -15.52 15.55 -4.97
C LYS A 103 -15.01 14.15 -4.69
N VAL A 104 -15.54 13.18 -5.41
CA VAL A 104 -15.00 11.82 -5.46
C VAL A 104 -13.85 11.79 -6.45
N ILE A 105 -12.69 11.37 -6.00
CA ILE A 105 -11.46 11.26 -6.78
C ILE A 105 -11.10 9.78 -6.87
N ALA A 106 -11.21 9.20 -8.05
CA ALA A 106 -10.76 7.83 -8.29
C ALA A 106 -9.24 7.74 -8.12
N ASN A 107 -8.73 6.56 -7.75
CA ASN A 107 -7.29 6.33 -7.75
C ASN A 107 -6.71 6.58 -9.14
N SER A 108 -5.44 7.01 -9.22
CA SER A 108 -4.79 7.21 -10.51
C SER A 108 -4.63 5.88 -11.27
N ALA A 109 -4.74 5.92 -12.58
CA ALA A 109 -4.27 4.81 -13.39
C ALA A 109 -2.74 4.73 -13.36
N SER A 110 -2.20 3.53 -13.66
CA SER A 110 -0.77 3.38 -13.88
C SER A 110 -0.37 3.99 -15.22
N ASP A 111 0.69 4.78 -15.24
CA ASP A 111 1.34 5.32 -16.44
C ASP A 111 2.61 4.50 -16.80
N VAL A 112 2.90 3.43 -16.04
CA VAL A 112 4.05 2.56 -16.31
C VAL A 112 3.71 1.58 -17.42
N SER A 113 4.53 1.54 -18.48
CA SER A 113 4.34 0.61 -19.59
C SER A 113 4.33 -0.84 -19.11
N GLY A 114 3.32 -1.60 -19.51
CA GLY A 114 3.12 -2.99 -19.12
C GLY A 114 2.31 -3.19 -17.83
N ILE A 115 1.94 -2.12 -17.13
CA ILE A 115 1.06 -2.18 -15.96
C ILE A 115 -0.19 -1.35 -16.26
N THR A 116 -1.37 -1.96 -16.18
CA THR A 116 -2.64 -1.29 -16.46
C THR A 116 -3.57 -1.31 -15.25
N GLY A 117 -4.49 -0.34 -15.19
CA GLY A 117 -5.50 -0.25 -14.13
C GLY A 117 -5.17 0.78 -13.06
N ASN A 118 -6.12 0.93 -12.13
CA ASN A 118 -6.07 1.89 -11.02
C ASN A 118 -6.48 1.26 -9.68
N SER A 119 -6.43 -0.05 -9.60
CA SER A 119 -6.80 -0.86 -8.44
C SER A 119 -5.93 -2.10 -8.36
N ILE A 120 -5.97 -2.78 -7.23
CA ILE A 120 -5.28 -4.05 -7.03
C ILE A 120 -6.15 -5.18 -7.57
N THR A 121 -5.69 -5.83 -8.62
CA THR A 121 -6.25 -7.06 -9.20
C THR A 121 -5.13 -8.07 -9.39
N SER A 122 -5.46 -9.35 -9.62
CA SER A 122 -4.43 -10.37 -9.88
C SER A 122 -3.57 -10.03 -11.10
N ASP A 123 -4.19 -9.53 -12.17
CA ASP A 123 -3.47 -9.12 -13.38
C ASP A 123 -2.54 -7.93 -13.13
N PHE A 124 -3.01 -6.93 -12.35
CA PHE A 124 -2.19 -5.79 -11.95
C PHE A 124 -0.96 -6.26 -11.16
N CYS A 125 -1.14 -7.12 -10.15
CA CYS A 125 -0.03 -7.60 -9.32
C CYS A 125 0.99 -8.40 -10.14
N THR A 126 0.54 -9.30 -10.99
CA THR A 126 1.42 -10.09 -11.88
C THR A 126 2.19 -9.17 -12.83
N ALA A 127 1.52 -8.20 -13.44
CA ALA A 127 2.16 -7.24 -14.34
C ALA A 127 3.17 -6.35 -13.61
N GLN A 128 2.85 -5.88 -12.41
CA GLN A 128 3.71 -5.07 -11.57
C GLN A 128 5.00 -5.82 -11.20
N LYS A 129 4.88 -7.01 -10.61
CA LYS A 129 6.04 -7.84 -10.22
C LYS A 129 6.96 -8.11 -11.42
N LYS A 130 6.37 -8.51 -12.55
CA LYS A 130 7.11 -8.76 -13.79
C LYS A 130 7.83 -7.50 -14.30
N THR A 131 7.15 -6.36 -14.35
CA THR A 131 7.70 -5.12 -14.92
C THR A 131 8.81 -4.54 -14.06
N PHE A 132 8.66 -4.59 -12.75
CA PHE A 132 9.68 -4.09 -11.81
C PHE A 132 10.82 -5.08 -11.59
N GLY A 133 10.60 -6.36 -11.93
CA GLY A 133 11.55 -7.45 -11.69
C GLY A 133 11.61 -7.86 -10.22
N ASP A 134 10.48 -7.70 -9.52
CA ASP A 134 10.32 -8.11 -8.13
C ASP A 134 9.94 -9.61 -8.05
N GLU A 135 10.30 -10.27 -6.94
CA GLU A 135 9.86 -11.64 -6.66
C GLU A 135 8.34 -11.68 -6.48
N ASP A 136 7.65 -12.59 -7.18
CA ASP A 136 6.20 -12.71 -7.08
C ASP A 136 5.77 -13.62 -5.91
N VAL A 137 6.09 -13.18 -4.70
CA VAL A 137 5.69 -13.86 -3.46
C VAL A 137 4.20 -13.67 -3.19
N PHE A 138 3.62 -12.57 -3.68
CA PHE A 138 2.19 -12.32 -3.58
C PHE A 138 1.36 -13.49 -4.09
N ASN A 139 1.60 -13.92 -5.33
CA ASN A 139 0.88 -15.05 -5.89
C ASN A 139 1.26 -16.40 -5.26
N LYS A 140 2.49 -16.58 -4.78
CA LYS A 140 2.91 -17.78 -4.05
C LYS A 140 2.09 -18.01 -2.78
N HIS A 141 1.70 -16.95 -2.07
CA HIS A 141 0.86 -17.00 -0.87
C HIS A 141 -0.64 -16.83 -1.17
N GLY A 142 -1.10 -17.21 -2.37
CA GLY A 142 -2.52 -17.25 -2.74
C GLY A 142 -3.11 -15.94 -3.26
N GLY A 143 -2.33 -14.87 -3.35
CA GLY A 143 -2.73 -13.61 -3.98
C GLY A 143 -4.01 -13.01 -3.37
N LEU A 144 -4.88 -12.46 -4.22
CA LEU A 144 -6.17 -11.90 -3.77
C LEU A 144 -7.12 -12.95 -3.19
N SER A 145 -7.09 -14.19 -3.66
CA SER A 145 -7.94 -15.25 -3.10
C SER A 145 -7.57 -15.52 -1.64
N GLY A 146 -6.28 -15.77 -1.35
CA GLY A 146 -5.81 -15.94 0.03
C GLY A 146 -6.06 -14.73 0.91
N MET A 147 -5.92 -13.52 0.36
CA MET A 147 -6.28 -12.29 1.06
C MET A 147 -7.78 -12.22 1.38
N GLY A 148 -8.64 -12.67 0.45
CA GLY A 148 -10.08 -12.72 0.61
C GLY A 148 -10.50 -13.71 1.70
N ASP A 149 -9.89 -14.89 1.71
CA ASP A 149 -10.13 -15.92 2.74
C ASP A 149 -9.77 -15.38 4.13
N ALA A 150 -8.61 -14.73 4.26
CA ALA A 150 -8.19 -14.11 5.52
C ALA A 150 -9.11 -12.96 5.97
N LEU A 151 -9.63 -12.16 5.04
CA LEU A 151 -10.62 -11.12 5.34
C LEU A 151 -11.96 -11.73 5.78
N GLY A 152 -12.34 -12.87 5.21
CA GLY A 152 -13.55 -13.61 5.58
C GLY A 152 -13.53 -14.14 7.02
N GLU A 153 -12.36 -14.53 7.53
CA GLU A 153 -12.17 -14.91 8.94
C GLU A 153 -12.22 -13.70 9.89
N GLY A 154 -12.09 -12.49 9.36
CA GLY A 154 -12.09 -11.23 10.10
C GLY A 154 -10.70 -10.72 10.44
N MET A 155 -10.58 -9.40 10.43
CA MET A 155 -9.34 -8.69 10.76
C MET A 155 -9.60 -7.57 11.77
N VAL A 156 -8.58 -7.28 12.59
CA VAL A 156 -8.60 -6.14 13.50
C VAL A 156 -8.02 -4.92 12.78
N LEU A 157 -8.76 -3.80 12.81
CA LEU A 157 -8.22 -2.54 12.32
C LEU A 157 -7.24 -1.96 13.33
N VAL A 158 -6.01 -1.74 12.90
CA VAL A 158 -4.96 -1.06 13.68
C VAL A 158 -4.62 0.26 13.01
N MET A 159 -4.45 1.30 13.80
CA MET A 159 -4.01 2.63 13.37
C MET A 159 -2.77 3.01 14.16
N SER A 160 -1.73 3.41 13.47
CA SER A 160 -0.43 3.76 14.08
C SER A 160 0.21 4.96 13.39
N LEU A 161 1.13 5.59 14.08
CA LEU A 161 2.11 6.54 13.55
C LEU A 161 3.48 6.01 13.94
N TRP A 162 4.37 5.86 12.99
CA TRP A 162 5.69 5.26 13.19
C TRP A 162 6.73 5.83 12.21
N ASP A 163 7.98 5.66 12.55
CA ASP A 163 9.13 5.87 11.68
C ASP A 163 9.81 4.53 11.37
N ASP A 164 10.68 4.49 10.37
CA ASP A 164 11.26 3.25 9.86
C ASP A 164 12.77 3.19 10.15
N HIS A 165 13.14 2.41 11.15
CA HIS A 165 14.53 2.18 11.56
C HIS A 165 15.35 1.34 10.58
N ASN A 166 14.72 0.70 9.58
CA ASN A 166 15.42 -0.19 8.65
C ASN A 166 15.75 0.48 7.31
N SER A 167 14.82 1.22 6.73
CA SER A 167 14.96 1.81 5.39
C SER A 167 14.54 3.28 5.31
N ASN A 168 14.38 3.95 6.47
CA ASN A 168 14.07 5.37 6.56
C ASN A 168 12.81 5.78 5.78
N MET A 169 11.82 4.88 5.65
CA MET A 169 10.58 5.05 4.88
C MET A 169 10.79 5.22 3.35
N LEU A 170 11.98 5.00 2.82
CA LEU A 170 12.29 5.22 1.40
C LEU A 170 11.50 4.30 0.45
N TRP A 171 11.04 3.18 0.94
CA TRP A 171 10.15 2.29 0.19
C TRP A 171 8.76 2.93 -0.09
N LEU A 172 8.34 3.91 0.70
CA LEU A 172 7.09 4.64 0.53
C LEU A 172 7.25 5.92 -0.30
N ASP A 173 8.26 6.74 0.01
CA ASP A 173 8.34 8.13 -0.47
C ASP A 173 9.69 8.54 -1.06
N GLY A 174 10.66 7.64 -1.10
CA GLY A 174 12.01 7.93 -1.56
C GLY A 174 12.09 8.21 -3.07
N GLU A 175 12.92 9.18 -3.45
CA GLU A 175 13.26 9.41 -4.85
C GLU A 175 13.90 8.19 -5.51
N LYS A 176 14.44 7.27 -4.68
CA LYS A 176 15.12 6.07 -5.11
C LYS A 176 15.08 4.96 -4.05
N TYR A 177 14.46 3.84 -4.39
CA TYR A 177 14.43 2.64 -3.55
C TYR A 177 14.29 1.35 -4.40
N PRO A 178 15.18 0.33 -4.27
CA PRO A 178 16.38 0.33 -3.42
C PRO A 178 17.37 1.44 -3.78
N THR A 179 18.17 1.88 -2.80
CA THR A 179 19.05 3.06 -2.97
C THR A 179 20.22 2.83 -3.93
N ASP A 180 20.57 1.58 -4.24
CA ASP A 180 21.59 1.16 -5.19
C ASP A 180 21.03 0.97 -6.62
N ALA A 181 19.70 0.95 -6.79
CA ALA A 181 19.09 0.79 -8.10
C ALA A 181 19.22 2.08 -8.95
N ALA A 182 19.18 1.94 -10.27
CA ALA A 182 19.16 3.11 -11.16
C ALA A 182 17.81 3.84 -11.05
N ALA A 183 17.82 5.16 -10.84
CA ALA A 183 16.60 5.97 -10.71
C ALA A 183 15.68 5.90 -11.95
N SER A 184 16.26 5.61 -13.13
CA SER A 184 15.50 5.45 -14.38
C SER A 184 14.79 4.09 -14.50
N LYS A 185 15.08 3.13 -13.60
CA LYS A 185 14.39 1.84 -13.61
C LYS A 185 12.95 2.03 -13.13
N ALA A 186 11.99 1.47 -13.87
CA ALA A 186 10.58 1.51 -13.48
C ALA A 186 10.37 0.96 -12.05
N GLY A 187 9.53 1.65 -11.26
CA GLY A 187 9.20 1.25 -9.90
C GLY A 187 10.25 1.57 -8.82
N VAL A 188 11.37 2.23 -9.18
CA VAL A 188 12.42 2.63 -8.23
C VAL A 188 12.08 3.95 -7.55
N SER A 189 11.58 4.94 -8.28
CA SER A 189 11.11 6.20 -7.69
C SER A 189 9.72 6.01 -7.07
N ARG A 190 9.58 6.42 -5.81
CA ARG A 190 8.36 6.21 -5.00
C ARG A 190 7.80 7.49 -4.42
N GLY A 191 8.57 8.56 -4.48
CA GLY A 191 8.25 9.88 -3.99
C GLY A 191 9.37 10.87 -4.30
N THR A 192 9.42 11.96 -3.57
CA THR A 192 10.39 13.04 -3.78
C THR A 192 11.38 13.20 -2.62
N CYS A 193 11.34 12.30 -1.64
CA CYS A 193 12.23 12.37 -0.49
C CYS A 193 13.64 11.89 -0.86
N SER A 194 14.64 12.67 -0.47
CA SER A 194 16.05 12.31 -0.70
C SER A 194 16.39 10.99 -0.02
N THR A 195 17.30 10.21 -0.60
CA THR A 195 17.82 8.98 0.00
C THR A 195 18.48 9.18 1.36
N ASP A 196 18.84 10.41 1.72
CA ASP A 196 19.39 10.78 3.03
C ASP A 196 18.32 11.19 4.06
N SER A 197 17.05 11.29 3.66
CA SER A 197 15.93 11.70 4.51
C SER A 197 15.37 10.53 5.33
N GLY A 198 14.45 10.84 6.24
CA GLY A 198 13.67 9.85 6.98
C GLY A 198 14.43 9.13 8.09
N LYS A 199 15.66 9.53 8.43
CA LYS A 199 16.44 8.91 9.51
C LYS A 199 15.70 9.06 10.84
N PRO A 200 15.41 7.96 11.57
CA PRO A 200 14.63 7.99 12.80
C PRO A 200 15.12 9.01 13.81
N SER A 201 16.42 9.07 14.08
CA SER A 201 16.99 10.03 15.03
C SER A 201 16.72 11.51 14.65
N THR A 202 16.62 11.82 13.36
CA THR A 202 16.28 13.16 12.87
C THR A 202 14.77 13.38 12.97
N VAL A 203 13.96 12.41 12.51
CA VAL A 203 12.49 12.50 12.55
C VAL A 203 12.00 12.64 13.99
N GLU A 204 12.49 11.82 14.90
CA GLU A 204 12.14 11.86 16.32
C GLU A 204 12.51 13.18 16.99
N SER A 205 13.70 13.74 16.67
CA SER A 205 14.17 14.99 17.27
C SER A 205 13.51 16.24 16.68
N GLU A 206 13.28 16.28 15.35
CA GLU A 206 12.76 17.46 14.67
C GLU A 206 11.24 17.46 14.54
N SER A 207 10.62 16.27 14.52
CA SER A 207 9.20 16.08 14.29
C SER A 207 8.48 15.28 15.40
N GLY A 208 9.06 15.21 16.61
CA GLY A 208 8.50 14.47 17.75
C GLY A 208 7.11 14.94 18.20
N SER A 209 6.64 16.11 17.73
CA SER A 209 5.27 16.60 17.95
C SER A 209 4.32 16.32 16.78
N ALA A 210 4.78 15.63 15.74
CA ALA A 210 3.95 15.26 14.60
C ALA A 210 2.75 14.40 15.05
N LYS A 211 1.62 14.62 14.37
CA LYS A 211 0.38 13.89 14.70
C LYS A 211 -0.44 13.62 13.45
N VAL A 212 -1.17 12.53 13.50
CA VAL A 212 -2.20 12.17 12.53
C VAL A 212 -3.54 12.11 13.27
N VAL A 213 -4.59 12.61 12.63
CA VAL A 213 -5.96 12.56 13.17
C VAL A 213 -6.82 11.70 12.26
N PHE A 214 -7.23 10.54 12.76
CA PHE A 214 -8.23 9.70 12.12
C PHE A 214 -9.62 10.06 12.68
N SER A 215 -10.62 10.13 11.82
CA SER A 215 -11.99 10.42 12.23
C SER A 215 -13.01 9.78 11.29
N ASN A 216 -14.26 9.64 11.75
CA ASN A 216 -15.36 9.11 10.96
C ASN A 216 -15.09 7.75 10.33
N ILE A 217 -14.48 6.84 11.09
CA ILE A 217 -14.23 5.46 10.64
C ILE A 217 -15.56 4.78 10.40
N LYS A 218 -15.76 4.24 9.21
CA LYS A 218 -17.00 3.59 8.79
C LYS A 218 -16.69 2.28 8.06
N VAL A 219 -17.53 1.29 8.31
CA VAL A 219 -17.57 0.02 7.58
C VAL A 219 -19.01 -0.19 7.11
N GLY A 220 -19.20 -0.68 5.92
CA GLY A 220 -20.53 -0.94 5.35
C GLY A 220 -20.45 -1.38 3.89
N SER A 221 -21.61 -1.61 3.29
CA SER A 221 -21.70 -2.03 1.88
C SER A 221 -21.02 -1.03 0.95
N ILE A 222 -20.55 -1.50 -0.18
CA ILE A 222 -19.83 -0.68 -1.18
C ILE A 222 -20.69 0.54 -1.56
N GLY A 223 -20.09 1.72 -1.45
CA GLY A 223 -20.74 3.01 -1.74
C GLY A 223 -21.57 3.60 -0.59
N SER A 224 -21.80 2.88 0.52
CA SER A 224 -22.63 3.37 1.62
C SER A 224 -21.93 4.26 2.63
N THR A 225 -20.58 4.26 2.65
CA THR A 225 -19.79 4.87 3.72
C THR A 225 -19.34 6.30 3.41
N PHE A 226 -19.56 6.79 2.20
CA PHE A 226 -19.18 8.15 1.78
C PHE A 226 -20.20 8.75 0.81
N SER A 227 -20.18 10.06 0.71
CA SER A 227 -20.91 10.85 -0.29
C SER A 227 -20.00 11.97 -0.82
N ALA A 228 -20.23 12.40 -2.04
CA ALA A 228 -19.62 13.60 -2.60
C ALA A 228 -20.24 14.85 -1.99
#